data_854a6659ebc8db4432a89ff2903051b5
#
_entry.id   854a6659ebc8db4432a89ff2903051b5
#
_cell.length_a   1.000
_cell.length_b   1.000
_cell.length_c   1.000
_cell.angle_alpha   90.00
_cell.angle_beta   90.00
_cell.angle_gamma   90.00
#
_symmetry.space_group_name_H-M   'P 1'
#
loop_
_entity.id
_entity.type
_entity.pdbx_description
1 polymer ?
#
loop_
_entity_poly.entity_id
_entity_poly.type
_entity_poly.pdbx_seq_one_letter_code
_entity_poly.pdbx_strand_id
1 'polypeptide(L)'
;MSPKQTPFSEIIQALADENRPFPAASLRRFSDLEPADLRSLLDEWPRIKTGRKRKLLADLWSLLEVDTVVSFDELARPLLKDPDAQVRALAIRLLGECEDHKLVPTYLDMLIRDESADVRAAAATVLGLFMDLGELEEIPAALYHKVEDALIAVVKGGDTVEIRQRALESLGYSSREEVAELIEQACARIDPVWVACALFAMGRSGLERWSDEVLTRLNDDHAIVRLAAIKAAGELDIKEARPLLLRMLEEGENDADVFEAVIWSLSQIGGEDVRIYLTELLDQAEDDELAALIEEALANL
;
A
#
# COMPACT_ATOMS: atom_id res chain seq x y z
N MET A 1 -27.42 8.19 29.01
CA MET A 1 -26.11 8.26 29.69
C MET A 1 -25.09 7.65 28.72
N SER A 2 -24.21 8.45 28.20
CA SER A 2 -23.09 7.90 27.40
C SER A 2 -22.29 6.91 28.26
N PRO A 3 -21.92 5.73 27.77
CA PRO A 3 -21.06 4.80 28.50
C PRO A 3 -19.78 5.54 28.92
N LYS A 4 -19.39 5.45 30.20
CA LYS A 4 -18.13 6.03 30.67
C LYS A 4 -16.99 5.42 29.85
N GLN A 5 -16.34 6.25 29.09
CA GLN A 5 -15.20 5.85 28.28
C GLN A 5 -14.10 5.35 29.22
N THR A 6 -13.59 4.14 29.00
CA THR A 6 -12.48 3.54 29.79
C THR A 6 -11.29 4.50 29.78
N PRO A 7 -10.71 4.86 30.94
CA PRO A 7 -9.50 5.69 31.00
C PRO A 7 -8.35 5.05 30.19
N PHE A 8 -7.55 5.86 29.47
CA PHE A 8 -6.46 5.32 28.67
C PHE A 8 -5.39 4.59 29.50
N SER A 9 -5.20 5.00 30.76
CA SER A 9 -4.34 4.29 31.71
C SER A 9 -4.75 2.83 31.95
N GLU A 10 -6.05 2.53 31.94
CA GLU A 10 -6.52 1.13 32.05
C GLU A 10 -6.25 0.34 30.76
N ILE A 11 -6.26 1.01 29.60
CA ILE A 11 -5.90 0.41 28.31
C ILE A 11 -4.40 0.05 28.30
N ILE A 12 -3.55 0.95 28.78
CA ILE A 12 -2.10 0.67 28.93
C ILE A 12 -1.87 -0.51 29.88
N GLN A 13 -2.58 -0.59 31.01
CA GLN A 13 -2.48 -1.72 31.92
C GLN A 13 -2.94 -3.03 31.26
N ALA A 14 -4.03 -3.01 30.51
CA ALA A 14 -4.48 -4.18 29.75
C ALA A 14 -3.49 -4.59 28.66
N LEU A 15 -2.80 -3.63 28.04
CA LEU A 15 -1.74 -3.91 27.06
C LEU A 15 -0.53 -4.56 27.74
N ALA A 16 -0.18 -4.16 28.96
CA ALA A 16 0.92 -4.73 29.72
C ALA A 16 0.59 -6.11 30.35
N ASP A 17 -0.69 -6.45 30.53
CA ASP A 17 -1.12 -7.74 31.09
C ASP A 17 -1.05 -8.86 30.03
N GLU A 18 -0.04 -9.72 30.17
CA GLU A 18 0.19 -10.83 29.25
C GLU A 18 -0.73 -12.02 29.44
N ASN A 19 -1.38 -12.10 30.60
CA ASN A 19 -2.24 -13.24 30.94
C ASN A 19 -3.62 -13.17 30.28
N ARG A 20 -3.93 -12.04 29.66
CA ARG A 20 -5.22 -11.81 28.99
C ARG A 20 -5.01 -11.34 27.56
N PRO A 21 -5.87 -11.73 26.60
CA PRO A 21 -5.87 -11.13 25.28
C PRO A 21 -6.18 -9.63 25.38
N PHE A 22 -5.54 -8.83 24.53
CA PHE A 22 -5.85 -7.40 24.45
C PHE A 22 -7.23 -7.22 23.80
N PRO A 23 -8.12 -6.40 24.38
CA PRO A 23 -9.47 -6.25 23.85
C PRO A 23 -9.46 -5.50 22.49
N ALA A 24 -9.98 -6.13 21.44
CA ALA A 24 -10.06 -5.54 20.09
C ALA A 24 -10.83 -4.21 20.10
N ALA A 25 -11.90 -4.09 20.93
CA ALA A 25 -12.65 -2.83 21.08
C ALA A 25 -11.81 -1.63 21.57
N SER A 26 -10.62 -1.88 22.14
CA SER A 26 -9.71 -0.83 22.59
C SER A 26 -8.74 -0.34 21.50
N LEU A 27 -8.67 -0.98 20.33
CA LEU A 27 -7.74 -0.60 19.26
C LEU A 27 -7.99 0.84 18.76
N ARG A 28 -9.25 1.21 18.54
CA ARG A 28 -9.59 2.57 18.10
C ARG A 28 -9.17 3.67 19.08
N ARG A 29 -8.87 3.32 20.35
CA ARG A 29 -8.40 4.27 21.35
C ARG A 29 -6.95 4.71 21.17
N PHE A 30 -6.22 4.08 20.23
CA PHE A 30 -4.87 4.49 19.81
C PHE A 30 -4.91 5.49 18.64
N SER A 31 -6.09 5.75 18.06
CA SER A 31 -6.25 6.80 17.04
C SER A 31 -6.16 8.18 17.69
N ASP A 32 -5.46 9.08 17.04
CA ASP A 32 -5.35 10.50 17.39
C ASP A 32 -5.02 10.74 18.87
N LEU A 33 -3.98 10.05 19.37
CA LEU A 33 -3.62 10.11 20.78
C LEU A 33 -3.27 11.51 21.23
N GLU A 34 -3.95 11.94 22.29
CA GLU A 34 -3.59 13.19 22.98
C GLU A 34 -2.14 13.12 23.53
N PRO A 35 -1.40 14.22 23.53
CA PRO A 35 0.01 14.22 23.96
C PRO A 35 0.27 13.68 25.38
N ALA A 36 -0.72 13.73 26.26
CA ALA A 36 -0.64 13.18 27.63
C ALA A 36 -0.74 11.66 27.64
N ASP A 37 -1.66 11.10 26.84
CA ASP A 37 -1.89 9.66 26.70
C ASP A 37 -0.71 9.01 25.98
N LEU A 38 -0.21 9.64 24.91
CA LEU A 38 0.97 9.20 24.19
C LEU A 38 2.20 9.13 25.13
N ARG A 39 2.45 10.17 25.91
CA ARG A 39 3.56 10.16 26.89
C ARG A 39 3.41 9.02 27.89
N SER A 40 2.21 8.83 28.46
CA SER A 40 1.94 7.75 29.41
C SER A 40 2.20 6.37 28.80
N LEU A 41 1.83 6.18 27.56
CA LEU A 41 2.09 4.94 26.80
C LEU A 41 3.58 4.74 26.57
N LEU A 42 4.30 5.76 26.11
CA LEU A 42 5.74 5.68 25.82
C LEU A 42 6.58 5.45 27.09
N ASP A 43 6.16 5.96 28.25
CA ASP A 43 6.81 5.70 29.54
C ASP A 43 6.71 4.21 29.95
N GLU A 44 5.59 3.57 29.64
CA GLU A 44 5.37 2.13 29.90
C GLU A 44 5.87 1.22 28.74
N TRP A 45 6.03 1.75 27.53
CA TRP A 45 6.40 1.00 26.34
C TRP A 45 7.61 0.09 26.50
N PRO A 46 8.73 0.51 27.15
CA PRO A 46 9.88 -0.36 27.36
C PRO A 46 9.59 -1.61 28.19
N ARG A 47 8.55 -1.57 29.04
CA ARG A 47 8.15 -2.69 29.91
C ARG A 47 7.21 -3.67 29.22
N ILE A 48 6.56 -3.25 28.14
CA ILE A 48 5.67 -4.11 27.35
C ILE A 48 6.52 -5.12 26.58
N LYS A 49 6.15 -6.40 26.65
CA LYS A 49 6.87 -7.45 25.89
C LYS A 49 6.78 -7.23 24.39
N THR A 50 7.88 -7.50 23.70
CA THR A 50 8.02 -7.32 22.26
C THR A 50 6.90 -8.01 21.45
N GLY A 51 6.54 -9.24 21.80
CA GLY A 51 5.44 -9.94 21.13
C GLY A 51 4.09 -9.21 21.24
N ARG A 52 3.84 -8.53 22.36
CA ARG A 52 2.62 -7.74 22.59
C ARG A 52 2.65 -6.44 21.78
N LYS A 53 3.79 -5.77 21.69
CA LYS A 53 4.00 -4.59 20.86
C LYS A 53 3.73 -4.91 19.39
N ARG A 54 4.36 -5.97 18.88
CA ARG A 54 4.20 -6.43 17.49
C ARG A 54 2.74 -6.74 17.17
N LYS A 55 2.06 -7.49 18.07
CA LYS A 55 0.65 -7.81 17.87
C LYS A 55 -0.23 -6.58 17.86
N LEU A 56 -0.04 -5.66 18.81
CA LEU A 56 -0.79 -4.39 18.82
C LEU A 56 -0.67 -3.66 17.48
N LEU A 57 0.57 -3.42 17.01
CA LEU A 57 0.79 -2.66 15.78
C LEU A 57 0.25 -3.39 14.55
N ALA A 58 0.32 -4.74 14.51
CA ALA A 58 -0.30 -5.52 13.44
C ALA A 58 -1.82 -5.40 13.48
N ASP A 59 -2.45 -5.46 14.65
CA ASP A 59 -3.90 -5.30 14.79
C ASP A 59 -4.36 -3.85 14.43
N LEU A 60 -3.52 -2.83 14.74
CA LEU A 60 -3.80 -1.45 14.33
C LEU A 60 -3.66 -1.27 12.81
N TRP A 61 -2.67 -1.92 12.19
CA TRP A 61 -2.52 -1.88 10.74
C TRP A 61 -3.71 -2.54 10.04
N SER A 62 -4.15 -3.72 10.50
CA SER A 62 -5.37 -4.34 9.95
C SER A 62 -6.63 -3.49 10.18
N LEU A 63 -6.68 -2.70 11.26
CA LEU A 63 -7.78 -1.76 11.46
C LEU A 63 -7.72 -0.58 10.48
N LEU A 64 -6.52 -0.07 10.18
CA LEU A 64 -6.32 1.02 9.22
C LEU A 64 -6.78 0.63 7.80
N GLU A 65 -6.61 -0.66 7.42
CA GLU A 65 -7.04 -1.16 6.10
C GLU A 65 -8.56 -1.16 5.90
N VAL A 66 -9.35 -1.19 6.99
CA VAL A 66 -10.82 -1.28 6.93
C VAL A 66 -11.54 -0.06 7.50
N ASP A 67 -10.83 0.89 8.10
CA ASP A 67 -11.38 2.07 8.74
C ASP A 67 -10.54 3.30 8.41
N THR A 68 -11.00 4.06 7.44
CA THR A 68 -10.31 5.26 6.93
C THR A 68 -10.40 6.47 7.85
N VAL A 69 -11.15 6.39 8.97
CA VAL A 69 -11.32 7.51 9.93
C VAL A 69 -10.23 7.49 11.00
N VAL A 70 -9.57 6.34 11.23
CA VAL A 70 -8.52 6.22 12.27
C VAL A 70 -7.17 6.71 11.74
N SER A 71 -6.38 7.35 12.63
CA SER A 71 -4.97 7.69 12.37
C SER A 71 -4.11 7.27 13.55
N PHE A 72 -3.01 6.62 13.26
CA PHE A 72 -2.05 6.16 14.27
C PHE A 72 -0.70 6.89 14.17
N ASP A 73 -0.64 8.00 13.48
CA ASP A 73 0.57 8.78 13.20
C ASP A 73 1.33 9.16 14.47
N GLU A 74 0.61 9.70 15.47
CA GLU A 74 1.20 10.14 16.73
C GLU A 74 1.87 8.98 17.48
N LEU A 75 1.25 7.79 17.44
CA LEU A 75 1.81 6.58 18.02
C LEU A 75 3.01 6.07 17.21
N ALA A 76 2.91 6.03 15.90
CA ALA A 76 3.88 5.38 15.04
C ALA A 76 5.21 6.17 14.93
N ARG A 77 5.16 7.52 14.90
CA ARG A 77 6.36 8.37 14.78
C ARG A 77 7.47 8.04 15.78
N PRO A 78 7.24 7.99 17.11
CA PRO A 78 8.30 7.63 18.06
C PRO A 78 8.78 6.19 17.91
N LEU A 79 7.93 5.27 17.43
CA LEU A 79 8.24 3.85 17.27
C LEU A 79 9.14 3.54 16.07
N LEU A 80 9.38 4.48 15.17
CA LEU A 80 10.43 4.38 14.14
C LEU A 80 11.83 4.14 14.72
N LYS A 81 12.02 4.40 16.03
CA LYS A 81 13.29 4.20 16.76
C LYS A 81 13.25 3.04 17.75
N ASP A 82 12.21 2.21 17.70
CA ASP A 82 12.11 1.05 18.61
C ASP A 82 13.30 0.09 18.36
N PRO A 83 13.89 -0.51 19.41
CA PRO A 83 14.97 -1.46 19.26
C PRO A 83 14.57 -2.71 18.45
N ASP A 84 13.29 -3.05 18.42
CA ASP A 84 12.79 -4.20 17.67
C ASP A 84 12.48 -3.84 16.22
N ALA A 85 13.09 -4.55 15.30
CA ALA A 85 12.96 -4.28 13.86
C ALA A 85 11.52 -4.45 13.34
N GLN A 86 10.78 -5.44 13.86
CA GLN A 86 9.40 -5.65 13.41
C GLN A 86 8.46 -4.53 13.90
N VAL A 87 8.73 -3.98 15.09
CA VAL A 87 8.03 -2.78 15.58
C VAL A 87 8.31 -1.58 14.67
N ARG A 88 9.58 -1.37 14.28
CA ARG A 88 9.94 -0.29 13.34
C ARG A 88 9.25 -0.45 11.98
N ALA A 89 9.28 -1.66 11.42
CA ALA A 89 8.64 -1.93 10.12
C ALA A 89 7.11 -1.69 10.16
N LEU A 90 6.44 -2.14 11.22
CA LEU A 90 5.01 -1.89 11.43
C LEU A 90 4.72 -0.40 11.64
N ALA A 91 5.60 0.33 12.36
CA ALA A 91 5.46 1.77 12.53
C ALA A 91 5.55 2.52 11.19
N ILE A 92 6.45 2.11 10.28
CA ILE A 92 6.50 2.67 8.92
C ILE A 92 5.18 2.41 8.17
N ARG A 93 4.63 1.19 8.25
CA ARG A 93 3.37 0.84 7.58
C ARG A 93 2.19 1.64 8.10
N LEU A 94 2.12 1.87 9.42
CA LEU A 94 1.10 2.73 10.03
C LEU A 94 1.20 4.19 9.59
N LEU A 95 2.36 4.62 9.10
CA LEU A 95 2.61 5.95 8.53
C LEU A 95 2.52 5.95 6.99
N GLY A 96 1.96 4.91 6.39
CA GLY A 96 1.93 4.73 4.94
C GLY A 96 1.25 5.86 4.17
N GLU A 97 0.27 6.53 4.77
CA GLU A 97 -0.47 7.66 4.19
C GLU A 97 -0.10 9.02 4.82
N CYS A 98 0.93 9.03 5.68
CA CYS A 98 1.36 10.25 6.35
C CYS A 98 2.25 11.13 5.44
N GLU A 99 1.71 12.23 4.95
CA GLU A 99 2.36 13.16 4.01
C GLU A 99 3.40 14.09 4.66
N ASP A 100 3.69 13.93 5.95
CA ASP A 100 4.70 14.78 6.62
C ASP A 100 6.11 14.51 6.05
N HIS A 101 6.50 15.33 5.08
CA HIS A 101 7.81 15.24 4.42
C HIS A 101 9.01 15.38 5.36
N LYS A 102 8.81 15.81 6.62
CA LYS A 102 9.87 15.81 7.65
C LYS A 102 10.30 14.39 8.05
N LEU A 103 9.50 13.37 7.75
CA LEU A 103 9.84 11.96 7.97
C LEU A 103 10.79 11.41 6.91
N VAL A 104 10.84 12.00 5.72
CA VAL A 104 11.66 11.53 4.59
C VAL A 104 13.13 11.30 4.96
N PRO A 105 13.83 12.20 5.69
CA PRO A 105 15.20 11.93 6.10
C PRO A 105 15.35 10.67 6.98
N THR A 106 14.34 10.37 7.81
CA THR A 106 14.33 9.15 8.64
C THR A 106 14.12 7.92 7.77
N TYR A 107 13.18 7.95 6.83
CA TYR A 107 12.93 6.83 5.92
C TYR A 107 14.14 6.55 5.01
N LEU A 108 14.82 7.59 4.51
CA LEU A 108 16.06 7.44 3.74
C LEU A 108 17.20 6.80 4.57
N ASP A 109 17.35 7.19 5.85
CA ASP A 109 18.33 6.56 6.74
C ASP A 109 17.98 5.10 6.99
N MET A 110 16.70 4.78 7.24
CA MET A 110 16.22 3.41 7.43
C MET A 110 16.39 2.57 6.15
N LEU A 111 16.07 3.09 4.99
CA LEU A 111 16.26 2.41 3.70
C LEU A 111 17.72 1.99 3.48
N ILE A 112 18.66 2.86 3.83
CA ILE A 112 20.09 2.66 3.50
C ILE A 112 20.82 1.90 4.59
N ARG A 113 20.44 2.06 5.89
CA ARG A 113 21.27 1.65 7.02
C ARG A 113 20.61 0.69 7.99
N ASP A 114 19.28 0.51 7.96
CA ASP A 114 18.66 -0.42 8.90
C ASP A 114 19.15 -1.85 8.64
N GLU A 115 19.52 -2.55 9.71
CA GLU A 115 20.03 -3.92 9.62
C GLU A 115 18.97 -4.91 9.14
N SER A 116 17.69 -4.62 9.40
CA SER A 116 16.56 -5.47 9.02
C SER A 116 16.12 -5.23 7.57
N ALA A 117 16.07 -6.30 6.80
CA ALA A 117 15.52 -6.26 5.45
C ALA A 117 14.05 -5.81 5.43
N ASP A 118 13.23 -6.24 6.41
CA ASP A 118 11.82 -5.87 6.51
C ASP A 118 11.64 -4.35 6.72
N VAL A 119 12.52 -3.72 7.50
CA VAL A 119 12.52 -2.27 7.71
C VAL A 119 12.93 -1.54 6.44
N ARG A 120 13.98 -2.01 5.76
CA ARG A 120 14.41 -1.41 4.48
C ARG A 120 13.33 -1.54 3.40
N ALA A 121 12.64 -2.69 3.33
CA ALA A 121 11.54 -2.91 2.40
C ALA A 121 10.36 -1.96 2.70
N ALA A 122 9.95 -1.85 3.96
CA ALA A 122 8.88 -0.92 4.37
C ALA A 122 9.27 0.54 4.07
N ALA A 123 10.54 0.93 4.31
CA ALA A 123 11.04 2.25 3.98
C ALA A 123 11.03 2.50 2.45
N ALA A 124 11.41 1.52 1.64
CA ALA A 124 11.31 1.62 0.19
C ALA A 124 9.87 1.88 -0.25
N THR A 125 8.91 1.14 0.31
CA THR A 125 7.48 1.27 -0.04
C THR A 125 6.89 2.63 0.35
N VAL A 126 7.12 3.10 1.60
CA VAL A 126 6.55 4.39 2.05
C VAL A 126 7.15 5.59 1.31
N LEU A 127 8.38 5.48 0.82
CA LEU A 127 8.99 6.53 0.00
C LEU A 127 8.29 6.70 -1.35
N GLY A 128 7.47 5.73 -1.79
CA GLY A 128 6.61 5.85 -2.96
C GLY A 128 5.56 6.97 -2.83
N LEU A 129 5.00 7.19 -1.63
CA LEU A 129 4.12 8.34 -1.37
C LEU A 129 4.84 9.67 -1.65
N PHE A 130 6.11 9.78 -1.26
CA PHE A 130 6.88 11.00 -1.48
C PHE A 130 7.41 11.14 -2.91
N MET A 131 7.42 10.05 -3.68
CA MET A 131 7.62 10.13 -5.14
C MET A 131 6.39 10.73 -5.82
N ASP A 132 5.18 10.30 -5.44
CA ASP A 132 3.91 10.85 -5.93
C ASP A 132 3.78 12.34 -5.58
N LEU A 133 3.88 12.69 -4.30
CA LEU A 133 3.84 14.08 -3.82
C LEU A 133 4.92 14.97 -4.48
N GLY A 134 6.07 14.37 -4.83
CA GLY A 134 7.15 15.08 -5.51
C GLY A 134 6.84 15.39 -6.96
N GLU A 135 6.22 14.45 -7.69
CA GLU A 135 5.77 14.64 -9.07
C GLU A 135 4.64 15.66 -9.14
N LEU A 136 3.77 15.71 -8.11
CA LEU A 136 2.73 16.74 -7.95
C LEU A 136 3.26 18.10 -7.44
N GLU A 137 4.57 18.24 -7.23
CA GLU A 137 5.20 19.46 -6.70
C GLU A 137 4.75 19.84 -5.27
N GLU A 138 4.21 18.89 -4.49
CA GLU A 138 3.71 19.10 -3.12
C GLU A 138 4.80 19.02 -2.04
N ILE A 139 5.99 18.57 -2.40
CA ILE A 139 7.17 18.57 -1.54
C ILE A 139 8.35 19.31 -2.22
N PRO A 140 9.35 19.79 -1.45
CA PRO A 140 10.51 20.48 -2.04
C PRO A 140 11.25 19.59 -3.06
N ALA A 141 11.50 20.11 -4.27
CA ALA A 141 12.16 19.38 -5.36
C ALA A 141 13.51 18.76 -4.94
N ALA A 142 14.29 19.45 -4.08
CA ALA A 142 15.55 18.89 -3.56
C ALA A 142 15.34 17.65 -2.67
N LEU A 143 14.18 17.52 -2.03
CA LEU A 143 13.83 16.36 -1.23
C LEU A 143 13.35 15.22 -2.14
N TYR A 144 12.48 15.53 -3.10
CA TYR A 144 12.03 14.61 -4.15
C TYR A 144 13.22 13.94 -4.84
N HIS A 145 14.16 14.71 -5.38
CA HIS A 145 15.34 14.16 -6.05
C HIS A 145 16.22 13.30 -5.14
N LYS A 146 16.30 13.58 -3.83
CA LYS A 146 17.01 12.71 -2.90
C LYS A 146 16.33 11.36 -2.71
N VAL A 147 14.99 11.33 -2.66
CA VAL A 147 14.23 10.09 -2.59
C VAL A 147 14.45 9.29 -3.88
N GLU A 148 14.27 9.93 -5.01
CA GLU A 148 14.45 9.33 -6.32
C GLU A 148 15.84 8.72 -6.51
N ASP A 149 16.91 9.47 -6.25
CA ASP A 149 18.28 9.01 -6.36
C ASP A 149 18.57 7.81 -5.41
N ALA A 150 18.02 7.83 -4.20
CA ALA A 150 18.18 6.74 -3.25
C ALA A 150 17.47 5.45 -3.71
N LEU A 151 16.24 5.56 -4.19
CA LEU A 151 15.49 4.42 -4.72
C LEU A 151 16.17 3.84 -5.98
N ILE A 152 16.64 4.68 -6.92
CA ILE A 152 17.40 4.24 -8.09
C ILE A 152 18.67 3.49 -7.66
N ALA A 153 19.39 4.01 -6.67
CA ALA A 153 20.58 3.35 -6.14
C ALA A 153 20.26 1.97 -5.54
N VAL A 154 19.12 1.82 -4.87
CA VAL A 154 18.65 0.55 -4.33
C VAL A 154 18.30 -0.43 -5.44
N VAL A 155 17.55 -0.02 -6.48
CA VAL A 155 17.20 -0.89 -7.63
C VAL A 155 18.45 -1.43 -8.32
N LYS A 156 19.46 -0.58 -8.52
CA LYS A 156 20.75 -0.94 -9.17
C LYS A 156 21.72 -1.66 -8.23
N GLY A 157 21.49 -1.57 -6.93
CA GLY A 157 22.38 -2.06 -5.88
C GLY A 157 22.33 -3.57 -5.65
N GLY A 158 22.98 -4.00 -4.57
CA GLY A 158 23.11 -5.40 -4.16
C GLY A 158 22.19 -5.81 -3.00
N ASP A 159 21.17 -5.06 -2.68
CA ASP A 159 20.22 -5.43 -1.63
C ASP A 159 19.36 -6.63 -2.03
N THR A 160 18.54 -7.15 -1.13
CA THR A 160 17.67 -8.30 -1.42
C THR A 160 16.75 -7.99 -2.61
N VAL A 161 16.34 -9.05 -3.31
CA VAL A 161 15.44 -8.93 -4.46
C VAL A 161 14.18 -8.16 -4.09
N GLU A 162 13.58 -8.48 -2.95
CA GLU A 162 12.36 -7.85 -2.46
C GLU A 162 12.51 -6.33 -2.28
N ILE A 163 13.58 -5.87 -1.64
CA ILE A 163 13.81 -4.43 -1.41
C ILE A 163 13.97 -3.68 -2.73
N ARG A 164 14.70 -4.29 -3.68
CA ARG A 164 14.90 -3.74 -5.03
C ARG A 164 13.58 -3.66 -5.80
N GLN A 165 12.70 -4.64 -5.64
CA GLN A 165 11.36 -4.66 -6.21
C GLN A 165 10.49 -3.54 -5.63
N ARG A 166 10.44 -3.40 -4.29
CA ARG A 166 9.70 -2.30 -3.63
C ARG A 166 10.21 -0.92 -4.08
N ALA A 167 11.52 -0.77 -4.22
CA ALA A 167 12.10 0.47 -4.71
C ALA A 167 11.70 0.77 -6.17
N LEU A 168 11.61 -0.24 -7.05
CA LEU A 168 11.14 -0.06 -8.43
C LEU A 168 9.67 0.34 -8.48
N GLU A 169 8.82 -0.33 -7.70
CA GLU A 169 7.39 0.00 -7.58
C GLU A 169 7.18 1.46 -7.13
N SER A 170 7.99 1.91 -6.17
CA SER A 170 7.94 3.28 -5.64
C SER A 170 8.46 4.33 -6.63
N LEU A 171 9.36 3.96 -7.51
CA LEU A 171 9.84 4.82 -8.60
C LEU A 171 8.84 4.99 -9.74
N GLY A 172 7.74 4.22 -9.77
CA GLY A 172 6.75 4.31 -10.84
C GLY A 172 6.23 5.72 -11.11
N TYR A 173 6.16 6.57 -10.11
CA TYR A 173 5.75 7.97 -10.26
C TYR A 173 6.82 8.88 -10.91
N SER A 174 8.07 8.42 -11.06
CA SER A 174 9.14 9.26 -11.61
C SER A 174 9.05 9.42 -13.12
N SER A 175 9.18 10.65 -13.59
CA SER A 175 9.25 10.99 -15.01
C SER A 175 10.66 10.88 -15.62
N ARG A 176 11.68 10.44 -14.84
CA ARG A 176 13.07 10.27 -15.34
C ARG A 176 13.18 9.12 -16.33
N GLU A 177 13.82 9.36 -17.47
CA GLU A 177 14.07 8.33 -18.49
C GLU A 177 14.89 7.14 -17.95
N GLU A 178 15.81 7.38 -17.02
CA GLU A 178 16.56 6.34 -16.32
C GLU A 178 15.64 5.34 -15.58
N VAL A 179 14.53 5.81 -15.02
CA VAL A 179 13.52 4.96 -14.35
C VAL A 179 12.75 4.15 -15.39
N ALA A 180 12.38 4.76 -16.52
CA ALA A 180 11.75 4.04 -17.62
C ALA A 180 12.63 2.88 -18.12
N GLU A 181 13.94 3.11 -18.27
CA GLU A 181 14.89 2.04 -18.63
C GLU A 181 14.95 0.91 -17.58
N LEU A 182 14.84 1.23 -16.29
CA LEU A 182 14.80 0.24 -15.21
C LEU A 182 13.52 -0.59 -15.24
N ILE A 183 12.39 0.02 -15.53
CA ILE A 183 11.09 -0.63 -15.71
C ILE A 183 11.15 -1.59 -16.90
N GLU A 184 11.65 -1.15 -18.05
CA GLU A 184 11.85 -2.00 -19.25
C GLU A 184 12.74 -3.21 -18.95
N GLN A 185 13.86 -2.99 -18.27
CA GLN A 185 14.77 -4.08 -17.87
C GLN A 185 14.12 -5.08 -16.91
N ALA A 186 13.25 -4.63 -16.02
CA ALA A 186 12.52 -5.49 -15.11
C ALA A 186 11.44 -6.30 -15.84
N CYS A 187 10.70 -5.66 -16.75
CA CYS A 187 9.67 -6.30 -17.57
C CYS A 187 10.23 -7.38 -18.49
N ALA A 188 11.46 -7.21 -18.98
CA ALA A 188 12.15 -8.17 -19.84
C ALA A 188 12.71 -9.40 -19.08
N ARG A 189 12.56 -9.51 -17.77
CA ARG A 189 13.03 -10.65 -16.98
C ARG A 189 12.12 -11.87 -17.15
N ILE A 190 12.69 -13.05 -16.89
CA ILE A 190 11.94 -14.32 -16.85
C ILE A 190 11.14 -14.44 -15.53
N ASP A 191 11.60 -13.81 -14.45
CA ASP A 191 10.98 -13.87 -13.14
C ASP A 191 9.66 -13.10 -13.15
N PRO A 192 8.48 -13.78 -12.95
CA PRO A 192 7.18 -13.16 -13.04
C PRO A 192 6.95 -12.07 -11.97
N VAL A 193 7.65 -12.14 -10.82
CA VAL A 193 7.53 -11.11 -9.78
C VAL A 193 8.16 -9.80 -10.26
N TRP A 194 9.30 -9.84 -10.96
CA TRP A 194 9.88 -8.63 -11.55
C TRP A 194 9.01 -8.03 -12.66
N VAL A 195 8.38 -8.89 -13.47
CA VAL A 195 7.45 -8.44 -14.52
C VAL A 195 6.24 -7.75 -13.88
N ALA A 196 5.67 -8.34 -12.82
CA ALA A 196 4.56 -7.74 -12.08
C ALA A 196 4.94 -6.38 -11.45
N CYS A 197 6.13 -6.28 -10.83
CA CYS A 197 6.63 -5.00 -10.29
C CYS A 197 6.81 -3.94 -11.39
N ALA A 198 7.28 -4.34 -12.57
CA ALA A 198 7.40 -3.42 -13.71
C ALA A 198 6.04 -2.92 -14.18
N LEU A 199 5.05 -3.80 -14.31
CA LEU A 199 3.68 -3.43 -14.69
C LEU A 199 3.04 -2.49 -13.66
N PHE A 200 3.26 -2.76 -12.38
CA PHE A 200 2.81 -1.88 -11.31
C PHE A 200 3.45 -0.47 -11.41
N ALA A 201 4.75 -0.40 -11.70
CA ALA A 201 5.42 0.87 -11.91
C ALA A 201 4.96 1.57 -13.21
N MET A 202 4.64 0.81 -14.27
CA MET A 202 4.05 1.35 -15.51
C MET A 202 2.69 2.01 -15.25
N GLY A 203 1.80 1.35 -14.49
CA GLY A 203 0.50 1.93 -14.11
C GLY A 203 0.67 3.26 -13.41
N ARG A 204 1.46 3.30 -12.34
CA ARG A 204 1.72 4.52 -11.55
C ARG A 204 2.33 5.68 -12.34
N SER A 205 3.06 5.38 -13.42
CA SER A 205 3.71 6.42 -14.22
C SER A 205 2.72 7.33 -14.97
N GLY A 206 1.48 6.89 -15.19
CA GLY A 206 0.52 7.61 -16.01
C GLY A 206 0.93 7.77 -17.49
N LEU A 207 1.98 7.07 -17.97
CA LEU A 207 2.54 7.24 -19.29
C LEU A 207 1.91 6.28 -20.31
N GLU A 208 1.23 6.83 -21.30
CA GLU A 208 0.57 6.08 -22.40
C GLU A 208 1.55 5.14 -23.16
N ARG A 209 2.85 5.43 -23.15
CA ARG A 209 3.87 4.60 -23.82
C ARG A 209 3.87 3.12 -23.36
N TRP A 210 3.31 2.80 -22.22
CA TRP A 210 3.24 1.46 -21.66
C TRP A 210 2.03 0.64 -22.09
N SER A 211 1.05 1.27 -22.77
CA SER A 211 -0.23 0.63 -23.09
C SER A 211 -0.08 -0.68 -23.84
N ASP A 212 0.79 -0.75 -24.85
CA ASP A 212 1.01 -1.96 -25.64
C ASP A 212 1.60 -3.11 -24.80
N GLU A 213 2.57 -2.82 -23.92
CA GLU A 213 3.15 -3.82 -23.03
C GLU A 213 2.12 -4.33 -22.03
N VAL A 214 1.35 -3.44 -21.41
CA VAL A 214 0.28 -3.80 -20.46
C VAL A 214 -0.78 -4.68 -21.15
N LEU A 215 -1.26 -4.31 -22.34
CA LEU A 215 -2.22 -5.09 -23.10
C LEU A 215 -1.71 -6.51 -23.41
N THR A 216 -0.42 -6.65 -23.74
CA THR A 216 0.19 -7.94 -24.02
C THR A 216 0.18 -8.86 -22.80
N ARG A 217 0.26 -8.31 -21.58
CA ARG A 217 0.34 -9.05 -20.32
C ARG A 217 -1.01 -9.39 -19.69
N LEU A 218 -2.11 -8.87 -20.19
CA LEU A 218 -3.46 -9.16 -19.66
C LEU A 218 -3.81 -10.66 -19.69
N ASN A 219 -3.23 -11.43 -20.59
CA ASN A 219 -3.43 -12.89 -20.72
C ASN A 219 -2.18 -13.70 -20.35
N ASP A 220 -1.26 -13.16 -19.52
CA ASP A 220 -0.04 -13.89 -19.11
C ASP A 220 -0.40 -15.16 -18.34
N ASP A 221 0.41 -16.22 -18.49
CA ASP A 221 0.21 -17.51 -17.83
C ASP A 221 0.31 -17.39 -16.29
N HIS A 222 1.08 -16.43 -15.79
CA HIS A 222 1.28 -16.19 -14.35
C HIS A 222 0.21 -15.25 -13.79
N ALA A 223 -0.59 -15.72 -12.83
CA ALA A 223 -1.66 -14.92 -12.22
C ALA A 223 -1.17 -13.57 -11.66
N ILE A 224 0.01 -13.54 -11.02
CA ILE A 224 0.58 -12.29 -10.48
C ILE A 224 0.86 -11.25 -11.58
N VAL A 225 1.24 -11.69 -12.78
CA VAL A 225 1.50 -10.80 -13.92
C VAL A 225 0.17 -10.30 -14.49
N ARG A 226 -0.82 -11.20 -14.66
CA ARG A 226 -2.17 -10.80 -15.10
C ARG A 226 -2.77 -9.76 -14.16
N LEU A 227 -2.73 -10.02 -12.85
CA LEU A 227 -3.24 -9.08 -11.84
C LEU A 227 -2.58 -7.70 -11.94
N ALA A 228 -1.26 -7.66 -12.07
CA ALA A 228 -0.54 -6.40 -12.22
C ALA A 228 -0.88 -5.68 -13.53
N ALA A 229 -1.02 -6.42 -14.64
CA ALA A 229 -1.40 -5.86 -15.94
C ALA A 229 -2.83 -5.31 -15.92
N ILE A 230 -3.78 -5.99 -15.26
CA ILE A 230 -5.17 -5.55 -15.11
C ILE A 230 -5.21 -4.23 -14.34
N LYS A 231 -4.52 -4.15 -13.20
CA LYS A 231 -4.44 -2.92 -12.40
C LYS A 231 -3.78 -1.77 -13.18
N ALA A 232 -2.68 -2.05 -13.86
CA ALA A 232 -2.01 -1.06 -14.71
C ALA A 232 -2.91 -0.56 -15.86
N ALA A 233 -3.74 -1.43 -16.41
CA ALA A 233 -4.70 -1.03 -17.47
C ALA A 233 -5.75 -0.04 -16.93
N GLY A 234 -6.22 -0.22 -15.69
CA GLY A 234 -7.10 0.72 -15.02
C GLY A 234 -6.41 2.05 -14.70
N GLU A 235 -5.21 2.00 -14.09
CA GLU A 235 -4.43 3.20 -13.74
C GLU A 235 -4.06 4.06 -14.96
N LEU A 236 -3.75 3.42 -16.10
CA LEU A 236 -3.43 4.10 -17.36
C LEU A 236 -4.66 4.44 -18.24
N ASP A 237 -5.85 4.12 -17.77
CA ASP A 237 -7.10 4.35 -18.52
C ASP A 237 -7.08 3.74 -19.95
N ILE A 238 -6.55 2.51 -20.09
CA ILE A 238 -6.38 1.84 -21.40
C ILE A 238 -7.72 1.35 -21.92
N LYS A 239 -8.36 2.11 -22.80
CA LYS A 239 -9.69 1.79 -23.35
C LYS A 239 -9.70 0.47 -24.12
N GLU A 240 -8.61 0.10 -24.76
CA GLU A 240 -8.43 -1.13 -25.54
C GLU A 240 -8.45 -2.39 -24.67
N ALA A 241 -8.19 -2.28 -23.36
CA ALA A 241 -8.27 -3.39 -22.41
C ALA A 241 -9.73 -3.80 -22.12
N ARG A 242 -10.68 -2.85 -22.20
CA ARG A 242 -12.08 -3.02 -21.79
C ARG A 242 -12.76 -4.27 -22.35
N PRO A 243 -12.73 -4.57 -23.66
CA PRO A 243 -13.41 -5.76 -24.19
C PRO A 243 -12.85 -7.08 -23.65
N LEU A 244 -11.54 -7.11 -23.31
CA LEU A 244 -10.92 -8.27 -22.73
C LEU A 244 -11.29 -8.42 -21.24
N LEU A 245 -11.29 -7.32 -20.49
CA LEU A 245 -11.66 -7.31 -19.08
C LEU A 245 -13.14 -7.73 -18.89
N LEU A 246 -14.07 -7.23 -19.73
CA LEU A 246 -15.47 -7.67 -19.72
C LEU A 246 -15.58 -9.17 -19.99
N ARG A 247 -14.85 -9.70 -20.97
CA ARG A 247 -14.82 -11.13 -21.26
C ARG A 247 -14.31 -11.97 -20.09
N MET A 248 -13.32 -11.51 -19.34
CA MET A 248 -12.83 -12.22 -18.13
C MET A 248 -13.96 -12.40 -17.10
N LEU A 249 -14.81 -11.38 -16.90
CA LEU A 249 -15.98 -11.50 -16.03
C LEU A 249 -17.04 -12.45 -16.59
N GLU A 250 -17.30 -12.40 -17.91
CA GLU A 250 -18.28 -13.27 -18.59
C GLU A 250 -17.88 -14.75 -18.56
N GLU A 251 -16.58 -15.06 -18.69
CA GLU A 251 -16.05 -16.43 -18.66
C GLU A 251 -15.95 -17.00 -17.24
N GLY A 252 -16.14 -16.15 -16.22
CA GLY A 252 -16.13 -16.53 -14.80
C GLY A 252 -14.72 -16.67 -14.25
N GLU A 253 -14.04 -15.55 -14.00
CA GLU A 253 -12.75 -15.54 -13.30
C GLU A 253 -12.90 -16.18 -11.89
N ASN A 254 -12.05 -17.15 -11.58
CA ASN A 254 -12.11 -17.91 -10.33
C ASN A 254 -11.17 -17.36 -9.25
N ASP A 255 -10.19 -16.53 -9.60
CA ASP A 255 -9.29 -15.88 -8.66
C ASP A 255 -9.95 -14.59 -8.15
N ALA A 256 -10.26 -14.55 -6.85
CA ALA A 256 -10.95 -13.41 -6.25
C ALA A 256 -10.18 -12.09 -6.42
N ASP A 257 -8.86 -12.12 -6.25
CA ASP A 257 -8.02 -10.91 -6.38
C ASP A 257 -8.04 -10.38 -7.82
N VAL A 258 -8.06 -11.28 -8.81
CA VAL A 258 -8.15 -10.91 -10.24
C VAL A 258 -9.54 -10.37 -10.54
N PHE A 259 -10.60 -11.01 -10.04
CA PHE A 259 -11.98 -10.58 -10.24
C PHE A 259 -12.21 -9.16 -9.71
N GLU A 260 -11.78 -8.88 -8.47
CA GLU A 260 -11.86 -7.53 -7.87
C GLU A 260 -11.06 -6.50 -8.68
N ALA A 261 -9.85 -6.87 -9.11
CA ALA A 261 -9.02 -5.98 -9.92
C ALA A 261 -9.66 -5.66 -11.28
N VAL A 262 -10.37 -6.63 -11.91
CA VAL A 262 -11.07 -6.40 -13.17
C VAL A 262 -12.23 -5.43 -12.98
N ILE A 263 -13.05 -5.60 -11.93
CA ILE A 263 -14.16 -4.68 -11.62
C ILE A 263 -13.61 -3.27 -11.37
N TRP A 264 -12.56 -3.15 -10.54
CA TRP A 264 -11.92 -1.87 -10.28
C TRP A 264 -11.37 -1.23 -11.56
N SER A 265 -10.63 -1.97 -12.38
CA SER A 265 -10.04 -1.43 -13.61
C SER A 265 -11.10 -1.01 -14.61
N LEU A 266 -12.19 -1.76 -14.73
CA LEU A 266 -13.34 -1.39 -15.56
C LEU A 266 -14.01 -0.09 -15.07
N SER A 267 -14.09 0.14 -13.75
CA SER A 267 -14.62 1.39 -13.20
C SER A 267 -13.74 2.61 -13.52
N GLN A 268 -12.42 2.41 -13.64
CA GLN A 268 -11.50 3.47 -14.07
C GLN A 268 -11.58 3.74 -15.58
N ILE A 269 -11.61 2.68 -16.41
CA ILE A 269 -11.66 2.76 -17.86
C ILE A 269 -13.01 3.31 -18.37
N GLY A 270 -14.08 2.99 -17.66
CA GLY A 270 -15.42 3.46 -17.97
C GLY A 270 -16.01 2.88 -19.27
N GLY A 271 -17.21 3.35 -19.59
CA GLY A 271 -17.93 2.99 -20.79
C GLY A 271 -19.38 2.58 -20.50
N GLU A 272 -20.28 2.81 -21.47
CA GLU A 272 -21.70 2.47 -21.31
C GLU A 272 -21.91 0.95 -21.20
N ASP A 273 -21.12 0.17 -21.92
CA ASP A 273 -21.07 -1.29 -21.86
C ASP A 273 -20.66 -1.80 -20.49
N VAL A 274 -19.67 -1.16 -19.84
CA VAL A 274 -19.27 -1.46 -18.46
C VAL A 274 -20.41 -1.19 -17.49
N ARG A 275 -21.04 -0.03 -17.58
CA ARG A 275 -22.16 0.34 -16.72
C ARG A 275 -23.31 -0.65 -16.82
N ILE A 276 -23.67 -1.04 -18.03
CA ILE A 276 -24.73 -2.02 -18.27
C ILE A 276 -24.34 -3.35 -17.62
N TYR A 277 -23.14 -3.86 -17.91
CA TYR A 277 -22.70 -5.16 -17.40
C TYR A 277 -22.62 -5.18 -15.86
N LEU A 278 -22.03 -4.17 -15.24
CA LEU A 278 -21.92 -4.10 -13.76
C LEU A 278 -23.30 -3.96 -13.11
N THR A 279 -24.26 -3.27 -13.75
CA THR A 279 -25.64 -3.19 -13.24
C THR A 279 -26.32 -4.57 -13.28
N GLU A 280 -26.17 -5.34 -14.36
CA GLU A 280 -26.71 -6.70 -14.47
C GLU A 280 -26.02 -7.66 -13.48
N LEU A 281 -24.72 -7.48 -13.23
CA LEU A 281 -23.97 -8.26 -12.26
C LEU A 281 -24.42 -7.96 -10.83
N LEU A 282 -24.70 -6.69 -10.51
CA LEU A 282 -25.24 -6.27 -9.21
C LEU A 282 -26.61 -6.90 -8.93
N ASP A 283 -27.50 -6.92 -9.94
CA ASP A 283 -28.83 -7.54 -9.82
C ASP A 283 -28.76 -9.06 -9.54
N GLN A 284 -27.65 -9.70 -9.87
CA GLN A 284 -27.40 -11.14 -9.66
C GLN A 284 -26.56 -11.42 -8.42
N ALA A 285 -26.03 -10.40 -7.75
CA ALA A 285 -25.17 -10.57 -6.59
C ALA A 285 -25.97 -11.13 -5.40
N GLU A 286 -25.59 -12.30 -4.89
CA GLU A 286 -26.18 -12.93 -3.71
C GLU A 286 -25.41 -12.60 -2.40
N ASP A 287 -24.20 -12.03 -2.53
CA ASP A 287 -23.29 -11.70 -1.45
C ASP A 287 -23.22 -10.19 -1.27
N ASP A 288 -23.38 -9.74 -0.01
CA ASP A 288 -23.33 -8.32 0.35
C ASP A 288 -21.95 -7.67 0.08
N GLU A 289 -20.84 -8.44 0.19
CA GLU A 289 -19.48 -7.95 -0.07
C GLU A 289 -19.30 -7.69 -1.58
N LEU A 290 -19.76 -8.61 -2.42
CA LEU A 290 -19.73 -8.45 -3.87
C LEU A 290 -20.63 -7.28 -4.31
N ALA A 291 -21.82 -7.18 -3.74
CA ALA A 291 -22.73 -6.07 -4.05
C ALA A 291 -22.09 -4.71 -3.72
N ALA A 292 -21.44 -4.57 -2.56
CA ALA A 292 -20.77 -3.36 -2.16
C ALA A 292 -19.61 -2.98 -3.11
N LEU A 293 -18.78 -3.96 -3.54
CA LEU A 293 -17.72 -3.76 -4.50
C LEU A 293 -18.25 -3.23 -5.85
N ILE A 294 -19.33 -3.81 -6.35
CA ILE A 294 -19.92 -3.39 -7.63
C ILE A 294 -20.59 -2.01 -7.50
N GLU A 295 -21.26 -1.72 -6.37
CA GLU A 295 -21.85 -0.40 -6.11
C GLU A 295 -20.78 0.69 -6.08
N GLU A 296 -19.63 0.44 -5.44
CA GLU A 296 -18.50 1.35 -5.45
C GLU A 296 -17.96 1.57 -6.87
N ALA A 297 -17.79 0.49 -7.64
CA ALA A 297 -17.35 0.58 -9.04
C ALA A 297 -18.32 1.39 -9.90
N LEU A 298 -19.63 1.20 -9.74
CA LEU A 298 -20.66 1.96 -10.44
C LEU A 298 -20.70 3.44 -10.06
N ALA A 299 -20.35 3.77 -8.82
CA ALA A 299 -20.28 5.15 -8.36
C ALA A 299 -19.09 5.93 -8.97
N ASN A 300 -18.03 5.22 -9.39
CA ASN A 300 -16.85 5.78 -10.03
C ASN A 300 -16.99 5.95 -11.57
N LEU A 301 -18.02 5.37 -12.19
CA LEU A 301 -18.36 5.50 -13.61
C LEU A 301 -19.16 6.77 -13.91
#